data_1b0f5ad62bcef5af6712c3d85d79aeeb
#
_entry.id   1b0f5ad62bcef5af6712c3d85d79aeeb
#
_cell.length_a   1.000
_cell.length_b   1.000
_cell.length_c   1.000
_cell.angle_alpha   90.00
_cell.angle_beta   90.00
_cell.angle_gamma   90.00
#
_symmetry.space_group_name_H-M   'P 1'
#
loop_
_entity.id
_entity.type
_entity.pdbx_description
1 polymer ?
#
loop_
_entity_poly.entity_id
_entity_poly.type
_entity_poly.pdbx_seq_one_letter_code
_entity_poly.pdbx_strand_id
1 'polypeptide(L)'
;MAGRDESKKSQFSKLHHLSLVVKNMDEAIKFYESIGIGPFKDYPPLTDYVKLNVQDETGFFHLKFKIAQVGDIQIQLCQPGEGKSPYKDFLEKKGEGVYHLGFVVDDVDDSEAELRKLGLQVLSSGRREDGSGFSYMDTAQKAGVVLLVRQSPGGKQKKPK
;
A
#
# COMPACT_ATOMS: atom_id res chain seq x y z
N MET A 1 2.13 24.68 16.60
CA MET A 1 2.54 23.41 15.98
C MET A 1 4.00 23.17 16.25
N ALA A 2 4.33 22.02 16.83
CA ALA A 2 5.72 21.63 16.92
C ALA A 2 6.27 21.46 15.50
N GLY A 3 7.31 22.20 15.15
CA GLY A 3 7.99 22.07 13.88
C GLY A 3 8.59 20.65 13.75
N ARG A 4 8.62 20.16 12.51
CA ARG A 4 9.30 18.91 12.22
C ARG A 4 10.80 19.07 12.55
N ASP A 5 11.34 18.09 13.21
CA ASP A 5 12.80 17.98 13.36
C ASP A 5 13.40 17.67 11.99
N GLU A 6 13.97 18.67 11.33
CA GLU A 6 14.55 18.54 10.00
C GLU A 6 15.74 17.60 9.93
N SER A 7 16.33 17.27 11.09
CA SER A 7 17.43 16.28 11.15
C SER A 7 16.94 14.85 10.90
N LYS A 8 15.64 14.60 11.04
CA LYS A 8 15.06 13.27 10.83
C LYS A 8 14.53 13.12 9.40
N LYS A 9 14.98 12.07 8.71
CA LYS A 9 14.52 11.72 7.38
C LYS A 9 13.03 11.42 7.40
N SER A 10 12.26 12.02 6.47
CA SER A 10 10.86 11.69 6.29
C SER A 10 10.69 10.29 5.74
N GLN A 11 9.74 9.53 6.29
CA GLN A 11 9.34 8.23 5.74
C GLN A 11 8.44 8.40 4.50
N PHE A 12 7.92 9.60 4.26
CA PHE A 12 6.97 9.91 3.19
C PHE A 12 7.57 10.86 2.16
N SER A 13 8.81 10.64 1.74
CA SER A 13 9.50 11.52 0.79
C SER A 13 9.45 11.02 -0.65
N LYS A 14 9.15 9.73 -0.87
CA LYS A 14 9.16 9.14 -2.21
C LYS A 14 7.85 8.42 -2.50
N LEU A 15 6.92 9.13 -3.13
CA LEU A 15 5.64 8.56 -3.54
C LEU A 15 5.87 7.49 -4.62
N HIS A 16 5.28 6.33 -4.43
CA HIS A 16 5.39 5.19 -5.34
C HIS A 16 4.09 4.91 -6.07
N HIS A 17 2.96 4.93 -5.37
CA HIS A 17 1.69 4.58 -5.99
C HIS A 17 0.48 5.20 -5.29
N LEU A 18 -0.61 5.26 -6.05
CA LEU A 18 -1.97 5.52 -5.57
C LEU A 18 -2.75 4.22 -5.70
N SER A 19 -3.50 3.86 -4.67
CA SER A 19 -4.37 2.68 -4.74
C SER A 19 -5.84 3.10 -4.74
N LEU A 20 -6.55 2.67 -5.78
CA LEU A 20 -7.98 2.90 -5.93
C LEU A 20 -8.75 1.60 -5.72
N VAL A 21 -9.83 1.68 -4.96
CA VAL A 21 -10.74 0.55 -4.79
C VAL A 21 -11.82 0.64 -5.86
N VAL A 22 -12.05 -0.45 -6.55
CA VAL A 22 -13.03 -0.55 -7.63
C VAL A 22 -13.97 -1.73 -7.40
N LYS A 23 -15.21 -1.61 -7.89
CA LYS A 23 -16.20 -2.68 -7.81
C LYS A 23 -15.96 -3.75 -8.86
N ASN A 24 -15.54 -3.35 -10.05
CA ASN A 24 -15.33 -4.22 -11.20
C ASN A 24 -14.02 -3.89 -11.87
N MET A 25 -13.04 -4.80 -11.70
CA MET A 25 -11.69 -4.62 -12.23
C MET A 25 -11.67 -4.48 -13.76
N ASP A 26 -12.40 -5.35 -14.45
CA ASP A 26 -12.37 -5.38 -15.91
C ASP A 26 -12.94 -4.08 -16.51
N GLU A 27 -14.04 -3.60 -15.96
CA GLU A 27 -14.65 -2.33 -16.40
C GLU A 27 -13.72 -1.14 -16.11
N ALA A 28 -13.09 -1.13 -14.94
CA ALA A 28 -12.16 -0.06 -14.57
C ALA A 28 -10.96 -0.01 -15.52
N ILE A 29 -10.34 -1.16 -15.79
CA ILE A 29 -9.20 -1.28 -16.71
C ILE A 29 -9.60 -0.81 -18.10
N LYS A 30 -10.75 -1.28 -18.59
CA LYS A 30 -11.25 -0.92 -19.91
C LYS A 30 -11.41 0.60 -20.05
N PHE A 31 -11.96 1.24 -19.03
CA PHE A 31 -12.12 2.69 -19.04
C PHE A 31 -10.76 3.41 -19.05
N TYR A 32 -9.86 3.05 -18.12
CA TYR A 32 -8.55 3.69 -18.03
C TYR A 32 -7.75 3.53 -19.32
N GLU A 33 -7.73 2.32 -19.87
CA GLU A 33 -7.00 2.06 -21.12
C GLU A 33 -7.61 2.82 -22.31
N SER A 34 -8.93 3.00 -22.32
CA SER A 34 -9.60 3.75 -23.38
C SER A 34 -9.20 5.23 -23.44
N ILE A 35 -8.72 5.79 -22.33
CA ILE A 35 -8.28 7.18 -22.26
C ILE A 35 -6.75 7.32 -22.20
N GLY A 36 -6.02 6.21 -22.40
CA GLY A 36 -4.56 6.23 -22.51
C GLY A 36 -3.81 5.93 -21.21
N ILE A 37 -4.48 5.48 -20.15
CA ILE A 37 -3.82 5.05 -18.92
C ILE A 37 -3.72 3.53 -18.91
N GLY A 38 -2.50 3.02 -18.94
CA GLY A 38 -2.21 1.59 -19.01
C GLY A 38 -0.97 1.35 -19.86
N PRO A 39 -0.68 0.09 -20.24
CA PRO A 39 -1.46 -1.12 -19.91
C PRO A 39 -1.40 -1.51 -18.45
N PHE A 40 -2.46 -2.13 -17.95
CA PHE A 40 -2.48 -2.69 -16.60
C PHE A 40 -1.89 -4.09 -16.61
N LYS A 41 -1.04 -4.36 -15.62
CA LYS A 41 -0.34 -5.62 -15.44
C LYS A 41 -0.71 -6.27 -14.12
N ASP A 42 -0.46 -7.57 -14.02
CA ASP A 42 -0.66 -8.28 -12.77
C ASP A 42 0.28 -7.79 -11.68
N TYR A 43 -0.24 -7.75 -10.47
CA TYR A 43 0.54 -7.54 -9.27
C TYR A 43 1.24 -8.86 -8.88
N PRO A 44 2.45 -8.81 -8.29
CA PRO A 44 3.13 -10.02 -7.82
C PRO A 44 2.24 -10.81 -6.86
N PRO A 45 2.38 -12.16 -6.80
CA PRO A 45 1.51 -12.99 -5.98
C PRO A 45 1.49 -12.57 -4.50
N LEU A 46 0.31 -12.45 -3.93
CA LEU A 46 0.15 -12.11 -2.51
C LEU A 46 0.71 -13.21 -1.60
N THR A 47 0.83 -14.43 -2.11
CA THR A 47 1.43 -15.57 -1.39
C THR A 47 2.93 -15.39 -1.12
N ASP A 48 3.57 -14.42 -1.76
CA ASP A 48 4.96 -14.07 -1.44
C ASP A 48 5.11 -13.49 -0.03
N TYR A 49 4.02 -12.97 0.54
CA TYR A 49 4.03 -12.47 1.91
C TYR A 49 3.85 -13.64 2.88
N VAL A 50 4.91 -13.99 3.59
CA VAL A 50 4.95 -15.14 4.50
C VAL A 50 4.67 -14.78 5.96
N LYS A 51 4.79 -13.50 6.31
CA LYS A 51 4.39 -12.97 7.62
C LYS A 51 3.31 -11.92 7.41
N LEU A 52 2.13 -12.19 7.92
CA LEU A 52 0.97 -11.31 7.77
C LEU A 52 0.44 -10.86 9.11
N ASN A 53 0.19 -9.56 9.21
CA ASN A 53 -0.59 -8.96 10.28
C ASN A 53 -1.79 -8.28 9.63
N VAL A 54 -2.84 -9.05 9.38
CA VAL A 54 -4.04 -8.61 8.68
C VAL A 54 -5.28 -9.04 9.45
N GLN A 55 -6.37 -8.32 9.24
CA GLN A 55 -7.64 -8.58 9.90
C GLN A 55 -8.17 -9.98 9.61
N ASP A 56 -8.04 -10.42 8.36
CA ASP A 56 -8.57 -11.70 7.88
C ASP A 56 -7.72 -12.15 6.69
N GLU A 57 -7.03 -13.28 6.82
CA GLU A 57 -6.19 -13.81 5.76
C GLU A 57 -6.99 -14.16 4.51
N THR A 58 -8.20 -14.68 4.68
CA THR A 58 -9.08 -14.95 3.55
C THR A 58 -9.35 -13.67 2.76
N GLY A 59 -9.69 -12.59 3.45
CA GLY A 59 -9.89 -11.29 2.81
C GLY A 59 -8.66 -10.76 2.11
N PHE A 60 -7.49 -10.94 2.72
CA PHE A 60 -6.23 -10.51 2.12
C PHE A 60 -5.93 -11.27 0.82
N PHE A 61 -5.99 -12.60 0.85
CA PHE A 61 -5.64 -13.41 -0.33
C PHE A 61 -6.67 -13.33 -1.46
N HIS A 62 -7.88 -12.83 -1.19
CA HIS A 62 -8.90 -12.63 -2.23
C HIS A 62 -8.92 -11.21 -2.80
N LEU A 63 -7.98 -10.35 -2.40
CA LEU A 63 -7.80 -9.05 -3.04
C LEU A 63 -7.21 -9.25 -4.43
N LYS A 64 -7.79 -8.56 -5.41
CA LYS A 64 -7.28 -8.55 -6.78
C LYS A 64 -6.63 -7.21 -7.05
N PHE A 65 -5.39 -7.22 -7.52
CA PHE A 65 -4.65 -6.01 -7.85
C PHE A 65 -4.21 -6.01 -9.29
N LYS A 66 -4.34 -4.88 -9.93
CA LYS A 66 -3.72 -4.59 -11.24
C LYS A 66 -3.02 -3.25 -11.15
N ILE A 67 -1.90 -3.13 -11.83
CA ILE A 67 -1.05 -1.95 -11.77
C ILE A 67 -0.73 -1.40 -13.15
N ALA A 68 -0.69 -0.07 -13.26
CA ALA A 68 -0.25 0.65 -14.45
C ALA A 68 0.77 1.71 -14.05
N GLN A 69 1.81 1.86 -14.86
CA GLN A 69 2.82 2.89 -14.65
C GLN A 69 2.38 4.19 -15.31
N VAL A 70 2.39 5.28 -14.55
CA VAL A 70 2.06 6.62 -15.03
C VAL A 70 3.21 7.54 -14.64
N GLY A 71 4.12 7.81 -15.57
CA GLY A 71 5.37 8.50 -15.23
C GLY A 71 6.14 7.74 -14.18
N ASP A 72 6.50 8.40 -13.08
CA ASP A 72 7.23 7.77 -11.97
C ASP A 72 6.34 7.12 -10.92
N ILE A 73 5.03 7.16 -11.11
CA ILE A 73 4.05 6.69 -10.12
C ILE A 73 3.22 5.55 -10.70
N GLN A 74 2.88 4.57 -9.88
CA GLN A 74 1.94 3.52 -10.25
C GLN A 74 0.51 3.89 -9.83
N ILE A 75 -0.44 3.53 -10.67
CA ILE A 75 -1.84 3.44 -10.26
C ILE A 75 -2.12 1.97 -9.99
N GLN A 76 -2.58 1.66 -8.78
CA GLN A 76 -3.03 0.33 -8.39
C GLN A 76 -4.55 0.33 -8.33
N LEU A 77 -5.16 -0.64 -9.00
CA LEU A 77 -6.59 -0.90 -8.86
C LEU A 77 -6.74 -2.13 -7.98
N CYS A 78 -7.61 -2.04 -6.98
CA CYS A 78 -7.90 -3.15 -6.08
C CYS A 78 -9.39 -3.45 -6.08
N GLN A 79 -9.73 -4.72 -6.35
CA GLN A 79 -11.08 -5.23 -6.22
C GLN A 79 -11.10 -6.21 -5.05
N PRO A 80 -11.82 -5.91 -3.95
CA PRO A 80 -11.96 -6.86 -2.84
C PRO A 80 -12.85 -8.03 -3.24
N GLY A 81 -12.56 -9.20 -2.68
CA GLY A 81 -13.31 -10.43 -2.89
C GLY A 81 -13.93 -10.95 -1.60
N GLU A 82 -13.91 -12.27 -1.44
CA GLU A 82 -14.40 -12.91 -0.22
C GLU A 82 -13.60 -12.50 1.01
N GLY A 83 -14.22 -12.60 2.19
CA GLY A 83 -13.59 -12.29 3.46
C GLY A 83 -13.61 -10.81 3.79
N LYS A 84 -13.02 -10.47 4.92
CA LYS A 84 -12.98 -9.10 5.43
C LYS A 84 -11.66 -8.44 5.04
N SER A 85 -11.73 -7.17 4.66
CA SER A 85 -10.55 -6.37 4.40
C SER A 85 -10.87 -4.89 4.56
N PRO A 86 -9.85 -4.05 4.85
CA PRO A 86 -10.04 -2.60 4.86
C PRO A 86 -10.51 -2.05 3.51
N TYR A 87 -10.12 -2.68 2.41
CA TYR A 87 -10.56 -2.32 1.06
C TYR A 87 -12.05 -2.51 0.89
N LYS A 88 -12.57 -3.65 1.39
CA LYS A 88 -14.00 -3.96 1.33
C LYS A 88 -14.80 -2.97 2.18
N ASP A 89 -14.32 -2.69 3.38
CA ASP A 89 -14.95 -1.71 4.27
C ASP A 89 -15.00 -0.32 3.62
N PHE A 90 -13.91 0.09 2.99
CA PHE A 90 -13.85 1.36 2.27
C PHE A 90 -14.89 1.41 1.15
N LEU A 91 -14.96 0.35 0.34
CA LEU A 91 -15.90 0.28 -0.78
C LEU A 91 -17.35 0.35 -0.31
N GLU A 92 -17.68 -0.35 0.78
CA GLU A 92 -19.03 -0.35 1.36
C GLU A 92 -19.41 0.99 1.97
N LYS A 93 -18.48 1.67 2.64
CA LYS A 93 -18.74 2.93 3.35
C LYS A 93 -18.65 4.16 2.47
N LYS A 94 -17.69 4.20 1.56
CA LYS A 94 -17.36 5.39 0.77
C LYS A 94 -17.57 5.21 -0.74
N GLY A 95 -17.68 3.98 -1.21
CA GLY A 95 -17.75 3.69 -2.64
C GLY A 95 -16.34 3.63 -3.25
N GLU A 96 -16.29 3.73 -4.58
CA GLU A 96 -15.02 3.67 -5.32
C GLU A 96 -14.18 4.93 -5.10
N GLY A 97 -12.87 4.78 -5.09
CA GLY A 97 -11.98 5.93 -4.97
C GLY A 97 -10.62 5.59 -4.40
N VAL A 98 -9.83 6.62 -4.13
CA VAL A 98 -8.48 6.48 -3.58
C VAL A 98 -8.55 6.01 -2.13
N TYR A 99 -7.96 4.84 -1.86
CA TYR A 99 -7.89 4.28 -0.51
C TYR A 99 -6.57 4.63 0.16
N HIS A 100 -5.43 4.45 -0.51
CA HIS A 100 -4.15 4.76 0.10
C HIS A 100 -3.13 5.36 -0.87
N LEU A 101 -2.13 6.03 -0.27
CA LEU A 101 -0.91 6.48 -0.93
C LEU A 101 0.24 5.62 -0.42
N GLY A 102 1.05 5.08 -1.33
CA GLY A 102 2.19 4.25 -0.99
C GLY A 102 3.51 4.96 -1.24
N PHE A 103 4.42 4.85 -0.28
CA PHE A 103 5.74 5.49 -0.31
C PHE A 103 6.84 4.43 -0.20
N VAL A 104 7.88 4.58 -1.00
CA VAL A 104 9.04 3.69 -0.93
C VAL A 104 9.94 4.11 0.22
N VAL A 105 10.41 3.12 0.98
CA VAL A 105 11.41 3.30 2.03
C VAL A 105 12.54 2.29 1.83
N ASP A 106 13.69 2.56 2.43
CA ASP A 106 14.85 1.67 2.35
C ASP A 106 14.69 0.40 3.19
N ASP A 107 14.06 0.53 4.35
CA ASP A 107 13.82 -0.58 5.28
C ASP A 107 12.45 -0.39 5.93
N VAL A 108 11.52 -1.28 5.62
CA VAL A 108 10.14 -1.16 6.06
C VAL A 108 9.98 -1.37 7.57
N ASP A 109 10.82 -2.21 8.18
CA ASP A 109 10.75 -2.44 9.63
C ASP A 109 11.23 -1.21 10.39
N ASP A 110 12.34 -0.61 9.94
CA ASP A 110 12.84 0.63 10.55
C ASP A 110 11.86 1.78 10.37
N SER A 111 11.26 1.90 9.18
CA SER A 111 10.24 2.91 8.91
C SER A 111 9.01 2.74 9.79
N GLU A 112 8.51 1.52 9.94
CA GLU A 112 7.39 1.24 10.82
C GLU A 112 7.71 1.64 12.26
N ALA A 113 8.90 1.29 12.75
CA ALA A 113 9.35 1.65 14.10
C ALA A 113 9.39 3.17 14.31
N GLU A 114 9.94 3.91 13.33
CA GLU A 114 9.99 5.37 13.40
C GLU A 114 8.59 6.00 13.40
N LEU A 115 7.69 5.47 12.58
CA LEU A 115 6.30 5.96 12.52
C LEU A 115 5.55 5.66 13.82
N ARG A 116 5.80 4.52 14.44
CA ARG A 116 5.22 4.20 15.76
C ARG A 116 5.70 5.17 16.83
N LYS A 117 6.97 5.59 16.80
CA LYS A 117 7.50 6.61 17.70
C LYS A 117 6.80 7.95 17.55
N LEU A 118 6.30 8.25 16.34
CA LEU A 118 5.51 9.45 16.07
C LEU A 118 4.04 9.32 16.51
N GLY A 119 3.65 8.19 17.06
CA GLY A 119 2.30 7.93 17.55
C GLY A 119 1.36 7.30 16.54
N LEU A 120 1.87 6.91 15.36
CA LEU A 120 1.04 6.23 14.35
C LEU A 120 0.90 4.74 14.67
N GLN A 121 -0.29 4.20 14.42
CA GLN A 121 -0.57 2.79 14.59
C GLN A 121 -0.57 2.08 13.23
N VAL A 122 -0.23 0.80 13.24
CA VAL A 122 -0.26 -0.05 12.06
C VAL A 122 -1.64 -0.69 11.93
N LEU A 123 -2.28 -0.50 10.78
CA LEU A 123 -3.56 -1.16 10.45
C LEU A 123 -3.32 -2.60 10.02
N SER A 124 -2.37 -2.80 9.14
CA SER A 124 -2.01 -4.12 8.63
C SER A 124 -0.62 -4.08 8.04
N SER A 125 0.01 -5.23 7.94
CA SER A 125 1.35 -5.35 7.37
C SER A 125 1.58 -6.73 6.79
N GLY A 126 2.54 -6.82 5.87
CA GLY A 126 3.00 -8.07 5.30
C GLY A 126 4.48 -8.01 5.02
N ARG A 127 5.15 -9.16 5.20
CA ARG A 127 6.60 -9.29 4.95
C ARG A 127 6.87 -10.53 4.11
N ARG A 128 7.78 -10.37 3.16
CA ARG A 128 8.35 -11.50 2.41
C ARG A 128 9.48 -12.13 3.21
N GLU A 129 10.01 -13.23 2.75
CA GLU A 129 11.12 -13.91 3.42
C GLU A 129 12.37 -13.03 3.57
N ASP A 130 12.62 -12.16 2.59
CA ASP A 130 13.76 -11.24 2.62
C ASP A 130 13.55 -10.03 3.55
N GLY A 131 12.41 -9.95 4.24
CA GLY A 131 12.06 -8.84 5.13
C GLY A 131 11.43 -7.65 4.42
N SER A 132 11.37 -7.63 3.10
CA SER A 132 10.67 -6.59 2.35
C SER A 132 9.15 -6.74 2.50
N GLY A 133 8.42 -5.68 2.20
CA GLY A 133 6.97 -5.72 2.29
C GLY A 133 6.37 -4.35 2.53
N PHE A 134 5.27 -4.33 3.25
CA PHE A 134 4.47 -3.11 3.44
C PHE A 134 3.93 -2.99 4.87
N SER A 135 3.64 -1.75 5.25
CA SER A 135 2.89 -1.43 6.46
C SER A 135 1.89 -0.32 6.16
N TYR A 136 0.61 -0.57 6.40
CA TYR A 136 -0.46 0.41 6.32
C TYR A 136 -0.58 1.11 7.66
N MET A 137 -0.53 2.45 7.66
CA MET A 137 -0.62 3.25 8.88
C MET A 137 -2.04 3.80 9.04
N ASP A 138 -2.51 3.87 10.27
CA ASP A 138 -3.85 4.38 10.61
C ASP A 138 -3.86 5.90 10.57
N THR A 139 -4.04 6.47 9.37
CA THR A 139 -3.92 7.91 9.12
C THR A 139 -5.17 8.54 8.49
N ALA A 140 -6.17 7.75 8.13
CA ALA A 140 -7.29 8.23 7.30
C ALA A 140 -8.05 9.41 7.93
N GLN A 141 -8.24 9.41 9.25
CA GLN A 141 -8.97 10.50 9.92
C GLN A 141 -8.26 11.84 9.84
N LYS A 142 -6.93 11.84 9.92
CA LYS A 142 -6.14 13.08 9.92
C LYS A 142 -5.63 13.46 8.52
N ALA A 143 -5.28 12.46 7.72
CA ALA A 143 -4.67 12.68 6.40
C ALA A 143 -5.68 12.59 5.25
N GLY A 144 -6.89 12.09 5.50
CA GLY A 144 -7.89 11.86 4.46
C GLY A 144 -7.73 10.56 3.70
N VAL A 145 -6.56 9.94 3.79
CA VAL A 145 -6.23 8.65 3.17
C VAL A 145 -5.35 7.85 4.11
N VAL A 146 -5.28 6.55 3.86
CA VAL A 146 -4.30 5.68 4.52
C VAL A 146 -2.94 5.92 3.87
N LEU A 147 -1.89 6.10 4.68
CA LEU A 147 -0.52 6.20 4.21
C LEU A 147 0.17 4.85 4.42
N LEU A 148 0.87 4.40 3.40
CA LEU A 148 1.57 3.12 3.40
C LEU A 148 3.05 3.34 3.12
N VAL A 149 3.91 2.62 3.83
CA VAL A 149 5.33 2.50 3.50
C VAL A 149 5.60 1.11 2.95
N ARG A 150 6.48 1.03 1.95
CA ARG A 150 6.85 -0.23 1.32
C ARG A 150 8.32 -0.28 0.98
N GLN A 151 8.86 -1.48 1.07
CA GLN A 151 10.21 -1.82 0.62
C GLN A 151 10.11 -2.84 -0.49
N SER A 152 10.80 -2.58 -1.61
CA SER A 152 10.83 -3.50 -2.75
C SER A 152 11.63 -4.76 -2.44
N PRO A 153 11.26 -5.93 -3.03
CA PRO A 153 12.07 -7.14 -2.90
C PRO A 153 13.50 -6.91 -3.40
N GLY A 154 14.47 -7.53 -2.75
CA GLY A 154 15.88 -7.39 -3.12
C GLY A 154 16.44 -5.99 -2.88
N GLY A 155 15.69 -5.13 -2.18
CA GLY A 155 16.18 -3.81 -1.77
C GLY A 155 17.33 -3.92 -0.79
N LYS A 156 17.79 -2.77 -0.30
CA LYS A 156 19.01 -2.62 0.50
C LYS A 156 19.34 -3.83 1.36
N GLN A 157 20.44 -4.50 1.06
CA GLN A 157 20.98 -5.50 1.96
C GLN A 157 21.27 -4.84 3.32
N LYS A 158 20.78 -5.47 4.39
CA LYS A 158 21.15 -5.01 5.73
C LYS A 158 22.68 -4.96 5.79
N LYS A 159 23.23 -3.80 6.12
CA LYS A 159 24.66 -3.69 6.36
C LYS A 159 25.01 -4.74 7.42
N PRO A 160 26.08 -5.54 7.21
CA PRO A 160 26.53 -6.46 8.25
C PRO A 160 26.81 -5.65 9.52
N LYS A 161 26.25 -6.16 10.61
CA LYS A 161 26.52 -5.57 11.92
C LYS A 161 27.99 -5.70 12.27
#